data_30747afe4326a0976d9a1155dc3f08e5
#
_entry.id   30747afe4326a0976d9a1155dc3f08e5
#
_cell.length_a   1.000
_cell.length_b   1.000
_cell.length_c   1.000
_cell.angle_alpha   90.00
_cell.angle_beta   90.00
_cell.angle_gamma   90.00
#
_symmetry.space_group_name_H-M   'P 1'
#
loop_
_entity.id
_entity.type
_entity.pdbx_description
1 polymer ?
#
loop_
_entity_poly.entity_id
_entity_poly.type
_entity_poly.pdbx_seq_one_letter_code
_entity_poly.pdbx_strand_id
1 'polypeptide(L)'
;EFLDLGGGLGIPYDKDEAPSPENLISIIEEELKDVDEKIILEPGRSISGNAGILLTMVEYIKDEFLIIDAAMNDLLRPALYNARHDVWSLTKSYSNNKKWTIVGPVCESSDIIAKDHTIDADEGDILAIKTAGAYGFVMASNYNSRMRPPEVLVDGNKFNIIRARESFDDLIKNEVKISD
;
A
#
# COMPACT_ATOMS: atom_id res chain seq x y z
N GLU A 1 -11.54 4.01 -35.50
CA GLU A 1 -10.46 4.66 -34.74
C GLU A 1 -10.74 4.52 -33.23
N PHE A 2 -9.79 4.87 -32.39
CA PHE A 2 -9.91 4.77 -30.94
C PHE A 2 -9.48 6.11 -30.33
N LEU A 3 -10.14 6.49 -29.25
CA LEU A 3 -9.75 7.59 -28.37
C LEU A 3 -9.44 7.02 -26.98
N ASP A 4 -8.20 7.06 -26.57
CA ASP A 4 -7.77 6.60 -25.26
C ASP A 4 -7.71 7.78 -24.28
N LEU A 5 -8.48 7.70 -23.21
CA LEU A 5 -8.53 8.68 -22.15
C LEU A 5 -7.59 8.36 -20.98
N GLY A 6 -6.90 7.22 -21.06
CA GLY A 6 -6.02 6.74 -20.01
C GLY A 6 -6.76 6.24 -18.76
N GLY A 7 -6.09 6.34 -17.63
CA GLY A 7 -6.62 5.93 -16.33
C GLY A 7 -6.85 7.12 -15.41
N GLY A 8 -6.42 6.99 -14.14
CA GLY A 8 -6.38 8.09 -13.18
C GLY A 8 -7.59 8.21 -12.26
N LEU A 9 -8.62 7.35 -12.40
CA LEU A 9 -9.73 7.33 -11.45
C LEU A 9 -9.19 7.11 -10.01
N GLY A 10 -9.51 8.06 -9.12
CA GLY A 10 -9.11 8.04 -7.73
C GLY A 10 -9.80 6.95 -6.92
N ILE A 11 -9.23 6.65 -5.75
CA ILE A 11 -9.83 5.81 -4.72
C ILE A 11 -9.66 6.49 -3.37
N PRO A 12 -10.55 6.23 -2.40
CA PRO A 12 -10.38 6.74 -1.05
C PRO A 12 -9.21 6.04 -0.36
N TYR A 13 -8.29 6.81 0.21
CA TYR A 13 -7.15 6.30 0.99
C TYR A 13 -7.38 6.43 2.50
N ASP A 14 -8.14 7.41 2.92
CA ASP A 14 -8.51 7.70 4.30
C ASP A 14 -10.00 8.12 4.31
N LYS A 15 -10.29 9.35 4.65
CA LYS A 15 -11.65 9.92 4.68
C LYS A 15 -12.02 10.63 3.38
N ASP A 16 -11.13 10.64 2.43
CA ASP A 16 -11.35 11.30 1.15
C ASP A 16 -12.45 10.59 0.36
N GLU A 17 -13.30 11.35 -0.29
CA GLU A 17 -14.24 10.84 -1.27
C GLU A 17 -13.55 10.74 -2.63
N ALA A 18 -13.84 9.67 -3.35
CA ALA A 18 -13.40 9.50 -4.73
C ALA A 18 -14.64 9.34 -5.63
N PRO A 19 -14.61 9.87 -6.85
CA PRO A 19 -15.71 9.66 -7.78
C PRO A 19 -15.88 8.19 -8.10
N SER A 20 -17.13 7.74 -8.21
CA SER A 20 -17.40 6.35 -8.61
C SER A 20 -17.09 6.13 -10.08
N PRO A 21 -16.85 4.87 -10.50
CA PRO A 21 -16.73 4.54 -11.93
C PRO A 21 -17.96 4.98 -12.74
N GLU A 22 -19.15 4.86 -12.18
CA GLU A 22 -20.39 5.25 -12.81
C GLU A 22 -20.44 6.76 -13.08
N ASN A 23 -20.00 7.58 -12.11
CA ASN A 23 -19.91 9.03 -12.29
C ASN A 23 -18.92 9.39 -13.40
N LEU A 24 -17.76 8.72 -13.46
CA LEU A 24 -16.79 8.94 -14.53
C LEU A 24 -17.40 8.60 -15.89
N ILE A 25 -18.05 7.45 -16.02
CA ILE A 25 -18.70 7.05 -17.28
C ILE A 25 -19.78 8.04 -17.70
N SER A 26 -20.64 8.51 -16.78
CA SER A 26 -21.68 9.49 -17.09
C SER A 26 -21.09 10.81 -17.64
N ILE A 27 -19.97 11.27 -17.06
CA ILE A 27 -19.29 12.47 -17.56
C ILE A 27 -18.72 12.24 -18.96
N ILE A 28 -18.09 11.08 -19.20
CA ILE A 28 -17.51 10.72 -20.48
C ILE A 28 -18.61 10.66 -21.56
N GLU A 29 -19.74 10.03 -21.26
CA GLU A 29 -20.86 9.93 -22.19
C GLU A 29 -21.46 11.29 -22.54
N GLU A 30 -21.52 12.21 -21.57
CA GLU A 30 -22.01 13.58 -21.80
C GLU A 30 -21.03 14.40 -22.64
N GLU A 31 -19.74 14.41 -22.28
CA GLU A 31 -18.71 15.22 -22.92
C GLU A 31 -18.34 14.71 -24.32
N LEU A 32 -18.42 13.41 -24.55
CA LEU A 32 -18.00 12.77 -25.80
C LEU A 32 -19.19 12.26 -26.66
N LYS A 33 -20.40 12.76 -26.40
CA LYS A 33 -21.62 12.32 -27.12
C LYS A 33 -21.56 12.46 -28.66
N ASP A 34 -20.74 13.39 -29.15
CA ASP A 34 -20.55 13.67 -30.60
C ASP A 34 -19.26 13.04 -31.16
N VAL A 35 -18.63 12.13 -30.40
CA VAL A 35 -17.38 11.43 -30.78
C VAL A 35 -17.75 10.03 -31.27
N ASP A 36 -17.34 9.72 -32.53
CA ASP A 36 -17.64 8.41 -33.15
C ASP A 36 -16.58 7.35 -32.81
N GLU A 37 -15.44 7.72 -32.23
CA GLU A 37 -14.37 6.82 -31.86
C GLU A 37 -14.77 5.91 -30.69
N LYS A 38 -14.20 4.70 -30.68
CA LYS A 38 -14.32 3.82 -29.52
C LYS A 38 -13.46 4.33 -28.38
N ILE A 39 -14.07 4.60 -27.25
CA ILE A 39 -13.37 5.07 -26.06
C ILE A 39 -12.64 3.92 -25.37
N ILE A 40 -11.38 4.13 -25.03
CA ILE A 40 -10.55 3.26 -24.23
C ILE A 40 -10.30 3.94 -22.87
N LEU A 41 -10.42 3.16 -21.79
CA LEU A 41 -10.05 3.55 -20.44
C LEU A 41 -9.04 2.56 -19.89
N GLU A 42 -8.08 3.05 -19.10
CA GLU A 42 -7.01 2.26 -18.49
C GLU A 42 -7.08 2.29 -16.95
N PRO A 43 -8.17 1.78 -16.33
CA PRO A 43 -8.31 1.79 -14.89
C PRO A 43 -7.32 0.81 -14.25
N GLY A 44 -6.42 1.33 -13.41
CA GLY A 44 -5.44 0.53 -12.66
C GLY A 44 -5.73 0.60 -11.16
N ARG A 45 -5.43 1.73 -10.56
CA ARG A 45 -5.58 1.93 -9.11
C ARG A 45 -6.99 1.68 -8.60
N SER A 46 -8.01 2.12 -9.32
CA SER A 46 -9.41 1.92 -8.93
C SER A 46 -9.84 0.46 -8.89
N ILE A 47 -9.16 -0.43 -9.63
CA ILE A 47 -9.42 -1.87 -9.60
C ILE A 47 -8.68 -2.54 -8.44
N SER A 48 -7.37 -2.29 -8.30
CA SER A 48 -6.51 -3.08 -7.42
C SER A 48 -6.19 -2.41 -6.08
N GLY A 49 -6.32 -1.10 -5.96
CA GLY A 49 -5.90 -0.38 -4.75
C GLY A 49 -6.54 -0.89 -3.47
N ASN A 50 -7.87 -0.92 -3.44
CA ASN A 50 -8.63 -1.36 -2.27
C ASN A 50 -8.67 -2.89 -2.11
N ALA A 51 -8.18 -3.64 -3.09
CA ALA A 51 -8.13 -5.11 -3.03
C ALA A 51 -6.98 -5.64 -2.17
N GLY A 52 -6.05 -4.79 -1.74
CA GLY A 52 -4.89 -5.22 -0.97
C GLY A 52 -4.66 -4.41 0.29
N ILE A 53 -4.16 -5.10 1.31
CA ILE A 53 -3.67 -4.54 2.57
C ILE A 53 -2.23 -4.99 2.80
N LEU A 54 -1.46 -4.19 3.53
CA LEU A 54 -0.17 -4.61 4.07
C LEU A 54 -0.36 -4.90 5.56
N LEU A 55 -0.11 -6.13 5.96
CA LEU A 55 -0.10 -6.52 7.36
C LEU A 55 1.27 -6.22 7.96
N THR A 56 1.28 -5.71 9.19
CA THR A 56 2.49 -5.38 9.91
C THR A 56 2.29 -5.58 11.41
N MET A 57 3.36 -5.81 12.13
CA MET A 57 3.35 -5.97 13.58
C MET A 57 3.99 -4.75 14.24
N VAL A 58 3.45 -4.36 15.40
CA VAL A 58 4.07 -3.35 16.26
C VAL A 58 5.22 -4.01 17.02
N GLU A 59 6.44 -3.57 16.73
CA GLU A 59 7.65 -4.08 17.38
C GLU A 59 7.95 -3.35 18.69
N TYR A 60 7.84 -2.01 18.69
CA TYR A 60 8.14 -1.17 19.84
C TYR A 60 7.27 0.08 19.89
N ILE A 61 7.05 0.57 21.10
CA ILE A 61 6.47 1.89 21.37
C ILE A 61 7.51 2.76 22.06
N LYS A 62 7.76 3.95 21.50
CA LYS A 62 8.67 4.92 22.07
C LYS A 62 8.11 6.33 21.93
N ASP A 63 7.80 6.97 23.04
CA ASP A 63 7.23 8.32 23.10
C ASP A 63 5.96 8.44 22.24
N GLU A 64 6.01 9.20 21.15
CA GLU A 64 4.94 9.34 20.14
C GLU A 64 5.09 8.39 18.94
N PHE A 65 6.12 7.56 18.94
CA PHE A 65 6.41 6.66 17.81
C PHE A 65 5.84 5.26 18.06
N LEU A 66 5.15 4.75 17.03
CA LEU A 66 4.75 3.36 16.90
C LEU A 66 5.64 2.72 15.84
N ILE A 67 6.60 1.91 16.27
CA ILE A 67 7.60 1.30 15.41
C ILE A 67 7.08 -0.06 14.96
N ILE A 68 6.97 -0.25 13.65
CA ILE A 68 6.43 -1.45 13.02
C ILE A 68 7.50 -2.21 12.23
N ASP A 69 7.23 -3.47 11.88
CA ASP A 69 8.15 -4.29 11.07
C ASP A 69 8.07 -4.00 9.57
N ALA A 70 6.99 -3.40 9.06
CA ALA A 70 6.94 -2.89 7.71
C ALA A 70 7.69 -1.56 7.57
N ALA A 71 8.18 -1.26 6.38
CA ALA A 71 8.96 -0.06 6.11
C ALA A 71 8.66 0.55 4.74
N MET A 72 9.29 1.68 4.44
CA MET A 72 9.18 2.35 3.15
C MET A 72 9.59 1.46 1.96
N ASN A 73 10.43 0.45 2.18
CA ASN A 73 10.78 -0.53 1.14
C ASN A 73 9.62 -1.48 0.81
N ASP A 74 8.66 -1.68 1.71
CA ASP A 74 7.47 -2.51 1.52
C ASP A 74 6.31 -1.69 0.95
N LEU A 75 6.16 -0.43 1.40
CA LEU A 75 5.16 0.52 0.93
C LEU A 75 5.79 1.91 0.73
N LEU A 76 6.25 2.17 -0.48
CA LEU A 76 7.03 3.37 -0.79
C LEU A 76 6.19 4.65 -0.87
N ARG A 77 4.88 4.55 -1.14
CA ARG A 77 4.02 5.69 -1.44
C ARG A 77 3.97 6.79 -0.37
N PRO A 78 3.94 6.51 0.95
CA PRO A 78 4.02 7.55 1.97
C PRO A 78 5.30 8.39 1.86
N ALA A 79 6.45 7.72 1.69
CA ALA A 79 7.75 8.40 1.59
C ALA A 79 7.92 9.19 0.28
N LEU A 80 7.45 8.63 -0.86
CA LEU A 80 7.66 9.21 -2.18
C LEU A 80 6.66 10.31 -2.53
N TYR A 81 5.41 10.13 -2.15
CA TYR A 81 4.29 11.00 -2.55
C TYR A 81 3.60 11.69 -1.39
N ASN A 82 4.10 11.52 -0.16
CA ASN A 82 3.37 11.91 1.05
C ASN A 82 1.92 11.36 1.07
N ALA A 83 1.74 10.17 0.49
CA ALA A 83 0.44 9.52 0.38
C ALA A 83 -0.04 9.05 1.75
N ARG A 84 -1.31 9.30 2.05
CA ARG A 84 -1.94 8.80 3.26
C ARG A 84 -2.51 7.42 3.01
N HIS A 85 -2.29 6.52 3.97
CA HIS A 85 -2.94 5.23 4.03
C HIS A 85 -3.59 5.10 5.40
N ASP A 86 -4.83 4.64 5.43
CA ASP A 86 -5.52 4.35 6.68
C ASP A 86 -4.92 3.09 7.33
N VAL A 87 -4.78 3.10 8.65
CA VAL A 87 -4.17 2.00 9.41
C VAL A 87 -5.14 1.55 10.48
N TRP A 88 -5.46 0.27 10.49
CA TRP A 88 -6.39 -0.34 11.43
C TRP A 88 -5.67 -1.33 12.36
N SER A 89 -6.04 -1.33 13.63
CA SER A 89 -5.70 -2.42 14.53
C SER A 89 -6.62 -3.61 14.25
N LEU A 90 -6.05 -4.79 14.14
CA LEU A 90 -6.79 -6.05 14.01
C LEU A 90 -7.06 -6.71 15.35
N THR A 91 -6.41 -6.25 16.41
CA THR A 91 -6.47 -6.84 17.75
C THR A 91 -7.31 -6.03 18.72
N LYS A 92 -7.48 -4.73 18.48
CA LYS A 92 -8.20 -3.84 19.40
C LYS A 92 -9.30 -3.04 18.71
N SER A 93 -10.37 -2.82 19.46
CA SER A 93 -11.38 -1.83 19.13
C SER A 93 -10.93 -0.46 19.61
N TYR A 94 -11.28 0.60 18.85
CA TYR A 94 -10.95 1.97 19.17
C TYR A 94 -11.47 2.39 20.56
N SER A 95 -10.60 2.41 21.55
CA SER A 95 -10.92 2.82 22.92
C SER A 95 -10.07 4.00 23.40
N ASN A 96 -8.96 4.28 22.73
CA ASN A 96 -8.00 5.30 23.11
C ASN A 96 -7.73 6.27 21.94
N ASN A 97 -7.78 7.56 22.21
CA ASN A 97 -7.56 8.61 21.20
C ASN A 97 -6.08 9.03 21.08
N LYS A 98 -5.14 8.11 21.36
CA LYS A 98 -3.73 8.44 21.24
C LYS A 98 -3.33 8.57 19.77
N LYS A 99 -2.62 9.64 19.47
CA LYS A 99 -2.04 9.88 18.15
C LYS A 99 -0.62 9.37 18.11
N TRP A 100 -0.28 8.76 16.97
CA TRP A 100 1.02 8.18 16.74
C TRP A 100 1.65 8.67 15.44
N THR A 101 2.97 8.72 15.42
CA THR A 101 3.76 8.66 14.20
C THR A 101 4.17 7.21 13.98
N ILE A 102 3.61 6.57 12.96
CA ILE A 102 3.89 5.16 12.63
C ILE A 102 5.11 5.14 11.71
N VAL A 103 6.18 4.46 12.15
CA VAL A 103 7.48 4.44 11.47
C VAL A 103 7.98 3.02 11.28
N GLY A 104 8.73 2.79 10.21
CA GLY A 104 9.41 1.53 9.96
C GLY A 104 10.81 1.46 10.59
N PRO A 105 11.51 0.32 10.41
CA PRO A 105 12.84 0.08 10.97
C PRO A 105 13.99 0.52 10.05
N VAL A 106 13.71 1.13 8.90
CA VAL A 106 14.76 1.57 7.97
C VAL A 106 15.44 2.82 8.50
N CYS A 107 16.76 2.85 8.43
CA CYS A 107 17.58 3.99 8.85
C CYS A 107 17.48 5.13 7.83
N GLU A 108 16.27 5.69 7.68
CA GLU A 108 15.95 6.75 6.73
C GLU A 108 14.88 7.67 7.35
N SER A 109 15.10 8.98 7.28
CA SER A 109 14.18 9.98 7.87
C SER A 109 12.78 9.97 7.25
N SER A 110 12.66 9.47 6.03
CA SER A 110 11.40 9.34 5.31
C SER A 110 10.67 8.02 5.56
N ASP A 111 11.20 7.12 6.42
CA ASP A 111 10.53 5.86 6.76
C ASP A 111 9.37 6.07 7.72
N ILE A 112 8.43 6.89 7.28
CA ILE A 112 7.21 7.23 8.00
C ILE A 112 6.02 6.73 7.19
N ILE A 113 5.26 5.81 7.77
CA ILE A 113 4.06 5.25 7.15
C ILE A 113 2.84 6.15 7.37
N ALA A 114 2.69 6.70 8.59
CA ALA A 114 1.62 7.64 8.89
C ALA A 114 2.04 8.62 9.99
N LYS A 115 1.53 9.86 9.91
CA LYS A 115 1.71 10.91 10.93
C LYS A 115 0.37 11.24 11.57
N ASP A 116 0.40 11.58 12.86
CA ASP A 116 -0.79 12.00 13.63
C ASP A 116 -1.96 11.00 13.51
N HIS A 117 -1.65 9.71 13.32
CA HIS A 117 -2.66 8.68 13.13
C HIS A 117 -3.23 8.23 14.48
N THR A 118 -4.56 8.27 14.60
CA THR A 118 -5.26 7.87 15.84
C THR A 118 -5.59 6.40 15.79
N ILE A 119 -4.93 5.60 16.64
CA ILE A 119 -5.13 4.16 16.73
C ILE A 119 -4.82 3.68 18.14
N ASP A 120 -5.53 2.66 18.61
CA ASP A 120 -5.21 1.95 19.84
C ASP A 120 -4.35 0.73 19.49
N ALA A 121 -3.12 0.71 19.98
CA ALA A 121 -2.16 -0.35 19.70
C ALA A 121 -1.14 -0.49 20.84
N ASP A 122 -0.74 -1.74 21.08
CA ASP A 122 0.37 -2.12 21.96
C ASP A 122 1.44 -2.90 21.19
N GLU A 123 2.59 -3.09 21.81
CA GLU A 123 3.65 -3.96 21.26
C GLU A 123 3.11 -5.39 21.04
N GLY A 124 3.42 -5.96 19.87
CA GLY A 124 2.93 -7.26 19.41
C GLY A 124 1.57 -7.24 18.70
N ASP A 125 0.87 -6.09 18.66
CA ASP A 125 -0.39 -5.98 17.92
C ASP A 125 -0.16 -6.03 16.41
N ILE A 126 -1.12 -6.61 15.70
CA ILE A 126 -1.13 -6.65 14.23
C ILE A 126 -1.97 -5.50 13.69
N LEU A 127 -1.38 -4.76 12.77
CA LEU A 127 -2.01 -3.65 12.06
C LEU A 127 -2.22 -4.01 10.60
N ALA A 128 -3.25 -3.42 10.00
CA ALA A 128 -3.51 -3.48 8.57
C ALA A 128 -3.41 -2.07 7.95
N ILE A 129 -2.42 -1.87 7.10
CA ILE A 129 -2.30 -0.67 6.29
C ILE A 129 -3.15 -0.88 5.04
N LYS A 130 -4.20 -0.08 4.88
CA LYS A 130 -5.20 -0.24 3.83
C LYS A 130 -4.73 0.30 2.49
N THR A 131 -5.46 -0.12 1.44
CA THR A 131 -5.30 0.43 0.08
C THR A 131 -3.87 0.23 -0.46
N ALA A 132 -3.25 -0.90 -0.11
CA ALA A 132 -1.90 -1.27 -0.53
C ALA A 132 -1.87 -2.13 -1.82
N GLY A 133 -3.01 -2.47 -2.41
CA GLY A 133 -3.09 -3.36 -3.57
C GLY A 133 -2.55 -2.75 -4.87
N ALA A 134 -2.61 -1.42 -5.01
CA ALA A 134 -1.96 -0.71 -6.11
C ALA A 134 -0.71 -0.01 -5.61
N TYR A 135 0.40 -0.20 -6.34
CA TYR A 135 1.69 0.45 -6.05
C TYR A 135 2.25 0.13 -4.64
N GLY A 136 1.79 -0.96 -4.00
CA GLY A 136 2.43 -1.55 -2.83
C GLY A 136 3.57 -2.45 -3.27
N PHE A 137 3.31 -3.75 -3.44
CA PHE A 137 4.36 -4.72 -3.78
C PHE A 137 5.14 -4.38 -5.05
N VAL A 138 4.48 -3.87 -6.11
CA VAL A 138 5.13 -3.54 -7.39
C VAL A 138 6.20 -2.45 -7.26
N MET A 139 6.10 -1.58 -6.26
CA MET A 139 7.11 -0.56 -5.92
C MET A 139 8.00 -0.97 -4.75
N ALA A 140 7.77 -2.15 -4.16
CA ALA A 140 8.62 -2.66 -3.10
C ALA A 140 10.04 -2.94 -3.61
N SER A 141 11.03 -2.76 -2.73
CA SER A 141 12.43 -2.88 -3.06
C SER A 141 13.22 -3.59 -1.97
N ASN A 142 14.47 -3.89 -2.25
CA ASN A 142 15.41 -4.43 -1.28
C ASN A 142 16.25 -3.34 -0.58
N TYR A 143 15.71 -2.12 -0.50
CA TYR A 143 16.41 -1.03 0.20
C TYR A 143 16.81 -1.45 1.62
N ASN A 144 18.01 -1.08 2.03
CA ASN A 144 18.66 -1.53 3.28
C ASN A 144 18.75 -3.05 3.43
N SER A 145 18.92 -3.77 2.30
CA SER A 145 19.04 -5.24 2.25
C SER A 145 17.87 -5.99 2.90
N ARG A 146 16.68 -5.39 2.86
CA ARG A 146 15.45 -6.02 3.36
C ARG A 146 14.84 -6.91 2.28
N MET A 147 14.42 -8.11 2.66
CA MET A 147 13.68 -9.02 1.80
C MET A 147 12.24 -8.55 1.64
N ARG A 148 11.72 -8.63 0.42
CA ARG A 148 10.32 -8.29 0.16
C ARG A 148 9.36 -9.28 0.81
N PRO A 149 8.19 -8.82 1.30
CA PRO A 149 7.21 -9.68 1.96
C PRO A 149 6.56 -10.66 0.97
N PRO A 150 5.86 -11.69 1.45
CA PRO A 150 5.04 -12.55 0.60
C PRO A 150 3.79 -11.83 0.13
N GLU A 151 3.20 -12.31 -0.98
CA GLU A 151 1.83 -11.96 -1.35
C GLU A 151 0.90 -13.15 -1.12
N VAL A 152 -0.22 -12.88 -0.46
CA VAL A 152 -1.23 -13.89 -0.10
C VAL A 152 -2.57 -13.47 -0.70
N LEU A 153 -3.14 -14.34 -1.52
CA LEU A 153 -4.50 -14.19 -2.03
C LEU A 153 -5.50 -14.77 -1.02
N VAL A 154 -6.47 -13.96 -0.64
CA VAL A 154 -7.57 -14.36 0.24
C VAL A 154 -8.86 -14.43 -0.57
N ASP A 155 -9.56 -15.56 -0.52
CA ASP A 155 -10.85 -15.78 -1.16
C ASP A 155 -11.80 -16.43 -0.14
N GLY A 156 -12.68 -15.63 0.45
CA GLY A 156 -13.53 -16.03 1.55
C GLY A 156 -12.71 -16.54 2.73
N ASN A 157 -12.85 -17.83 3.06
CA ASN A 157 -12.13 -18.49 4.16
C ASN A 157 -10.85 -19.22 3.72
N LYS A 158 -10.44 -19.06 2.45
CA LYS A 158 -9.23 -19.68 1.93
C LYS A 158 -8.16 -18.64 1.72
N PHE A 159 -6.92 -19.07 1.87
CA PHE A 159 -5.77 -18.24 1.52
C PHE A 159 -4.75 -19.07 0.74
N ASN A 160 -4.06 -18.43 -0.18
CA ASN A 160 -3.02 -19.03 -1.01
C ASN A 160 -1.82 -18.10 -1.08
N ILE A 161 -0.64 -18.62 -0.89
CA ILE A 161 0.59 -17.87 -1.15
C ILE A 161 0.76 -17.81 -2.67
N ILE A 162 0.59 -16.62 -3.25
CA ILE A 162 0.76 -16.38 -4.68
C ILE A 162 2.16 -15.86 -5.02
N ARG A 163 2.89 -15.39 -3.99
CA ARG A 163 4.31 -15.07 -4.06
C ARG A 163 4.97 -15.42 -2.73
N ALA A 164 6.03 -16.20 -2.77
CA ALA A 164 6.79 -16.54 -1.58
C ALA A 164 7.54 -15.29 -1.04
N ARG A 165 7.78 -15.25 0.27
CA ARG A 165 8.70 -14.28 0.88
C ARG A 165 10.10 -14.47 0.29
N GLU A 166 10.79 -13.39 -0.02
CA GLU A 166 12.20 -13.47 -0.41
C GLU A 166 13.06 -14.01 0.73
N SER A 167 14.03 -14.81 0.36
CA SER A 167 15.11 -15.26 1.22
C SER A 167 16.37 -14.39 1.05
N PHE A 168 17.34 -14.55 1.93
CA PHE A 168 18.65 -13.91 1.75
C PHE A 168 19.34 -14.36 0.45
N ASP A 169 19.19 -15.63 0.07
CA ASP A 169 19.73 -16.15 -1.19
C ASP A 169 19.09 -15.47 -2.42
N ASP A 170 17.82 -15.10 -2.34
CA ASP A 170 17.19 -14.33 -3.42
C ASP A 170 17.78 -12.92 -3.55
N LEU A 171 18.16 -12.32 -2.43
CA LEU A 171 18.78 -10.99 -2.40
C LEU A 171 20.12 -10.99 -3.11
N ILE A 172 20.96 -12.00 -2.89
CA ILE A 172 22.34 -12.07 -3.39
C ILE A 172 22.52 -12.95 -4.64
N LYS A 173 21.45 -13.54 -5.17
CA LYS A 173 21.50 -14.54 -6.25
C LYS A 173 22.24 -14.10 -7.52
N ASN A 174 22.33 -12.79 -7.77
CA ASN A 174 23.01 -12.24 -8.95
C ASN A 174 24.42 -11.72 -8.63
N GLU A 175 24.89 -11.87 -7.40
CA GLU A 175 26.25 -11.48 -7.03
C GLU A 175 27.25 -12.50 -7.53
N VAL A 176 28.35 -12.02 -8.08
CA VAL A 176 29.44 -12.86 -8.61
C VAL A 176 30.65 -12.67 -7.71
N LYS A 177 31.19 -13.80 -7.18
CA LYS A 177 32.46 -13.75 -6.47
C LYS A 177 33.60 -13.47 -7.45
N ILE A 178 34.41 -12.47 -7.13
CA ILE A 178 35.67 -12.23 -7.85
C ILE A 178 36.63 -13.30 -7.36
N SER A 179 37.12 -14.15 -8.29
CA SER A 179 38.24 -15.05 -8.00
C SER A 179 39.56 -14.27 -8.12
N ASP A 180 40.40 -14.40 -7.13
CA ASP A 180 41.80 -13.91 -7.16
C ASP A 180 42.60 -14.55 -8.30
#